data_548b8b0d2670eb59761072fe70c9d21c
#
_entry.id   548b8b0d2670eb59761072fe70c9d21c
#
_cell.length_a   1.000
_cell.length_b   1.000
_cell.length_c   1.000
_cell.angle_alpha   90.00
_cell.angle_beta   90.00
_cell.angle_gamma   90.00
#
_symmetry.space_group_name_H-M   'P 1'
#
loop_
_entity.id
_entity.type
_entity.pdbx_description
1 polymer ?
#
loop_
_entity_poly.entity_id
_entity_poly.type
_entity_poly.pdbx_seq_one_letter_code
_entity_poly.pdbx_strand_id
1 'polypeptide(L)'
;GFANCNALSLSTEPLESSLPFDRRRDGFVMGEGAGVLVLENWETAVTRKATIYAEMIGYGNTCDAYHVTFPQPDAVSSSRAVEQAMEEGDAFKIPPEQVYMNAHGTGTPVNDAIETLAVKRVFGRNAHKLYISSTKSMTGHMLGAAGAIEAIACLMALQEKILPPTINLQEQDEACDLFCVPNQAIAADITLAISNSLGFGGHNASLAFRRI
;
A
#
# COMPACT_ATOMS: atom_id res chain seq x y z
N GLY A 1 -23.21 -6.02 -7.48
CA GLY A 1 -22.22 -5.13 -6.87
C GLY A 1 -21.02 -4.91 -7.79
N PHE A 2 -19.83 -5.30 -7.37
CA PHE A 2 -18.53 -4.96 -8.03
C PHE A 2 -18.43 -5.42 -9.50
N ALA A 3 -19.02 -6.57 -9.86
CA ALA A 3 -19.07 -7.00 -11.26
C ALA A 3 -19.79 -5.98 -12.16
N ASN A 4 -20.89 -5.40 -11.67
CA ASN A 4 -21.65 -4.39 -12.44
C ASN A 4 -20.91 -3.05 -12.55
N CYS A 5 -19.88 -2.82 -11.71
CA CYS A 5 -19.00 -1.65 -11.79
C CYS A 5 -17.76 -1.92 -12.65
N ASN A 6 -17.65 -3.11 -13.25
CA ASN A 6 -16.47 -3.56 -14.00
C ASN A 6 -15.17 -3.44 -13.18
N ALA A 7 -15.25 -3.73 -11.87
CA ALA A 7 -14.13 -3.60 -10.95
C ALA A 7 -13.39 -4.92 -10.71
N LEU A 8 -14.05 -6.07 -11.00
CA LEU A 8 -13.48 -7.40 -10.80
C LEU A 8 -12.72 -7.86 -12.03
N SER A 9 -11.65 -8.62 -11.80
CA SER A 9 -10.99 -9.36 -12.87
C SER A 9 -11.95 -10.37 -13.50
N LEU A 10 -11.87 -10.51 -14.81
CA LEU A 10 -12.64 -11.45 -15.61
C LEU A 10 -11.84 -12.73 -15.92
N SER A 11 -10.57 -12.80 -15.52
CA SER A 11 -9.75 -13.98 -15.72
C SER A 11 -10.29 -15.18 -14.91
N THR A 12 -10.31 -16.34 -15.54
CA THR A 12 -10.63 -17.61 -14.89
C THR A 12 -9.36 -18.37 -14.43
N GLU A 13 -8.19 -17.87 -14.84
CA GLU A 13 -6.92 -18.45 -14.48
C GLU A 13 -6.39 -17.81 -13.18
N PRO A 14 -6.21 -18.59 -12.09
CA PRO A 14 -5.82 -18.03 -10.79
C PRO A 14 -4.54 -17.20 -10.82
N LEU A 15 -3.53 -17.60 -11.59
CA LEU A 15 -2.26 -16.88 -11.70
C LEU A 15 -2.32 -15.63 -12.60
N GLU A 16 -3.45 -15.39 -13.25
CA GLU A 16 -3.68 -14.26 -14.15
C GLU A 16 -4.86 -13.39 -13.70
N SER A 17 -5.32 -13.56 -12.44
CA SER A 17 -6.50 -12.87 -11.94
C SER A 17 -6.16 -11.63 -11.11
N SER A 18 -5.20 -11.73 -10.19
CA SER A 18 -4.75 -10.61 -9.36
C SER A 18 -3.36 -10.16 -9.82
N LEU A 19 -3.32 -9.08 -10.59
CA LEU A 19 -2.13 -8.61 -11.33
C LEU A 19 -1.77 -7.15 -11.01
N PRO A 20 -1.52 -6.78 -9.74
CA PRO A 20 -1.12 -5.40 -9.43
C PRO A 20 0.11 -4.97 -10.23
N PHE A 21 0.05 -3.77 -10.82
CA PHE A 21 1.11 -3.10 -11.59
C PHE A 21 1.50 -3.79 -12.93
N ASP A 22 0.91 -4.95 -13.23
CA ASP A 22 1.12 -5.63 -14.51
C ASP A 22 0.25 -4.97 -15.61
N ARG A 23 0.76 -4.90 -16.84
CA ARG A 23 0.01 -4.31 -17.95
C ARG A 23 -1.23 -5.08 -18.35
N ARG A 24 -1.33 -6.39 -17.99
CA ARG A 24 -2.48 -7.26 -18.26
C ARG A 24 -3.59 -7.13 -17.22
N ARG A 25 -3.39 -6.31 -16.16
CA ARG A 25 -4.39 -6.14 -15.10
C ARG A 25 -5.72 -5.66 -15.66
N ASP A 26 -6.81 -6.26 -15.21
CA ASP A 26 -8.17 -5.97 -15.68
C ASP A 26 -9.19 -5.74 -14.57
N GLY A 27 -8.80 -5.93 -13.31
CA GLY A 27 -9.67 -5.79 -12.14
C GLY A 27 -9.08 -6.45 -10.91
N PHE A 28 -9.76 -6.34 -9.79
CA PHE A 28 -9.32 -6.99 -8.55
C PHE A 28 -10.02 -8.34 -8.33
N VAL A 29 -9.41 -9.19 -7.52
CA VAL A 29 -10.01 -10.42 -7.00
C VAL A 29 -10.48 -10.16 -5.57
N MET A 30 -11.72 -10.53 -5.24
CA MET A 30 -12.21 -10.42 -3.87
C MET A 30 -11.52 -11.44 -2.98
N GLY A 31 -10.98 -10.98 -1.85
CA GLY A 31 -10.52 -11.81 -0.75
C GLY A 31 -11.44 -11.69 0.46
N GLU A 32 -11.24 -12.53 1.45
CA GLU A 32 -11.91 -12.46 2.74
C GLU A 32 -10.91 -12.54 3.88
N GLY A 33 -11.19 -11.88 4.99
CA GLY A 33 -10.32 -11.87 6.14
C GLY A 33 -10.78 -10.92 7.23
N ALA A 34 -10.06 -10.93 8.33
CA ALA A 34 -10.20 -9.98 9.42
C ALA A 34 -8.83 -9.71 10.05
N GLY A 35 -8.60 -8.50 10.50
CA GLY A 35 -7.38 -8.12 11.20
C GLY A 35 -7.69 -7.20 12.37
N VAL A 36 -6.93 -7.35 13.45
CA VAL A 36 -7.02 -6.50 14.64
C VAL A 36 -5.62 -6.06 15.03
N LEU A 37 -5.43 -4.75 15.21
CA LEU A 37 -4.22 -4.17 15.77
C LEU A 37 -4.54 -3.62 17.16
N VAL A 38 -3.69 -3.92 18.13
CA VAL A 38 -3.76 -3.33 19.46
C VAL A 38 -2.86 -2.10 19.48
N LEU A 39 -3.47 -0.93 19.57
CA LEU A 39 -2.76 0.34 19.71
C LEU A 39 -2.73 0.73 21.18
N GLU A 40 -1.58 1.18 21.64
CA GLU A 40 -1.35 1.53 23.03
C GLU A 40 -0.42 2.75 23.09
N ASN A 41 -0.60 3.57 24.12
CA ASN A 41 0.31 4.67 24.39
C ASN A 41 1.73 4.13 24.67
N TRP A 42 2.74 4.81 24.12
CA TRP A 42 4.15 4.39 24.18
C TRP A 42 4.63 4.16 25.62
N GLU A 43 4.39 5.14 26.51
CA GLU A 43 4.85 5.06 27.91
C GLU A 43 4.21 3.89 28.64
N THR A 44 2.94 3.60 28.37
CA THR A 44 2.22 2.48 28.96
C THR A 44 2.80 1.16 28.47
N ALA A 45 3.01 1.01 27.16
CA ALA A 45 3.58 -0.20 26.57
C ALA A 45 4.97 -0.50 27.11
N VAL A 46 5.83 0.52 27.21
CA VAL A 46 7.18 0.40 27.78
C VAL A 46 7.13 0.04 29.26
N THR A 47 6.28 0.69 30.05
CA THR A 47 6.16 0.46 31.50
C THR A 47 5.75 -0.98 31.81
N ARG A 48 4.81 -1.55 31.05
CA ARG A 48 4.39 -2.96 31.22
C ARG A 48 5.27 -3.97 30.49
N LYS A 49 6.35 -3.51 29.83
CA LYS A 49 7.29 -4.34 29.06
C LYS A 49 6.59 -5.12 27.94
N ALA A 50 5.70 -4.46 27.21
CA ALA A 50 5.05 -5.07 26.05
C ALA A 50 6.04 -5.39 24.94
N THR A 51 5.72 -6.40 24.13
CA THR A 51 6.35 -6.53 22.80
C THR A 51 5.79 -5.47 21.90
N ILE A 52 6.61 -4.51 21.49
CA ILE A 52 6.23 -3.43 20.59
C ILE A 52 6.73 -3.80 19.20
N TYR A 53 5.83 -3.88 18.20
CA TYR A 53 6.18 -4.24 16.84
C TYR A 53 6.72 -3.06 16.03
N ALA A 54 6.11 -1.90 16.20
CA ALA A 54 6.54 -0.65 15.59
C ALA A 54 5.84 0.52 16.30
N GLU A 55 6.30 1.72 16.01
CA GLU A 55 5.61 2.95 16.39
C GLU A 55 4.79 3.44 15.19
N MET A 56 3.49 3.67 15.38
CA MET A 56 2.66 4.38 14.40
C MET A 56 2.94 5.87 14.55
N ILE A 57 3.65 6.43 13.58
CA ILE A 57 4.17 7.80 13.65
C ILE A 57 3.37 8.80 12.84
N GLY A 58 2.51 8.36 11.95
CA GLY A 58 1.75 9.27 11.13
C GLY A 58 0.52 8.66 10.50
N TYR A 59 -0.46 9.52 10.26
CA TYR A 59 -1.72 9.21 9.63
C TYR A 59 -2.11 10.33 8.66
N GLY A 60 -2.50 9.96 7.45
CA GLY A 60 -3.05 10.88 6.47
C GLY A 60 -4.40 10.42 5.97
N ASN A 61 -5.33 11.36 5.81
CA ASN A 61 -6.67 11.08 5.33
C ASN A 61 -7.17 12.23 4.46
N THR A 62 -7.58 11.92 3.23
CA THR A 62 -8.11 12.90 2.27
C THR A 62 -9.28 12.32 1.50
N CYS A 63 -9.97 13.17 0.76
CA CYS A 63 -11.05 12.76 -0.12
C CYS A 63 -10.89 13.44 -1.49
N ASP A 64 -11.00 12.65 -2.57
CA ASP A 64 -10.88 13.14 -3.94
C ASP A 64 -12.02 14.08 -4.34
N ALA A 65 -13.25 13.82 -3.83
CA ALA A 65 -14.48 14.49 -4.26
C ALA A 65 -14.62 14.53 -5.79
N TYR A 66 -14.16 13.48 -6.48
CA TYR A 66 -14.08 13.42 -7.94
C TYR A 66 -15.14 12.48 -8.54
N HIS A 67 -15.11 11.19 -8.17
CA HIS A 67 -16.01 10.17 -8.74
C HIS A 67 -16.30 9.08 -7.70
N VAL A 68 -17.44 8.37 -7.86
CA VAL A 68 -17.87 7.33 -6.91
C VAL A 68 -16.92 6.13 -6.87
N THR A 69 -16.34 5.75 -8.02
CA THR A 69 -15.49 4.54 -8.13
C THR A 69 -14.09 4.79 -8.70
N PHE A 70 -13.87 5.91 -9.39
CA PHE A 70 -12.57 6.21 -9.99
C PHE A 70 -11.77 7.18 -9.10
N PRO A 71 -10.50 6.92 -8.86
CA PRO A 71 -9.62 7.87 -8.18
C PRO A 71 -9.39 9.11 -9.05
N GLN A 72 -9.02 10.22 -8.42
CA GLN A 72 -8.72 11.47 -9.10
C GLN A 72 -7.49 11.33 -10.00
N PRO A 73 -7.58 11.62 -11.31
CA PRO A 73 -6.52 11.29 -12.29
C PRO A 73 -5.19 11.98 -12.05
N ASP A 74 -5.20 13.17 -11.44
CA ASP A 74 -3.98 13.93 -11.14
C ASP A 74 -3.30 13.49 -9.83
N ALA A 75 -3.91 12.55 -9.09
CA ALA A 75 -3.39 11.99 -7.84
C ALA A 75 -3.10 13.03 -6.73
N VAL A 76 -3.68 14.23 -6.79
CA VAL A 76 -3.39 15.29 -5.79
C VAL A 76 -3.86 14.88 -4.41
N SER A 77 -5.10 14.40 -4.28
CA SER A 77 -5.64 14.02 -2.96
C SER A 77 -4.96 12.78 -2.39
N SER A 78 -4.70 11.76 -3.22
CA SER A 78 -4.01 10.55 -2.78
C SER A 78 -2.56 10.82 -2.39
N SER A 79 -1.83 11.68 -3.12
CA SER A 79 -0.49 12.10 -2.72
C SER A 79 -0.53 12.87 -1.39
N ARG A 80 -1.53 13.74 -1.18
CA ARG A 80 -1.66 14.50 0.05
C ARG A 80 -1.88 13.61 1.29
N ALA A 81 -2.59 12.49 1.16
CA ALA A 81 -2.73 11.54 2.26
C ALA A 81 -1.37 10.94 2.67
N VAL A 82 -0.54 10.56 1.69
CA VAL A 82 0.82 10.07 1.96
C VAL A 82 1.69 11.18 2.58
N GLU A 83 1.64 12.39 2.03
CA GLU A 83 2.37 13.55 2.57
C GLU A 83 2.02 13.82 4.02
N GLN A 84 0.73 13.84 4.37
CA GLN A 84 0.27 14.05 5.76
C GLN A 84 0.86 13.01 6.72
N ALA A 85 0.81 11.74 6.35
CA ALA A 85 1.37 10.66 7.18
C ALA A 85 2.89 10.81 7.35
N MET A 86 3.60 11.23 6.30
CA MET A 86 5.04 11.48 6.35
C MET A 86 5.41 12.73 7.15
N GLU A 87 4.64 13.82 7.01
CA GLU A 87 4.84 15.08 7.73
C GLU A 87 4.61 14.88 9.23
N GLU A 88 3.52 14.24 9.64
CA GLU A 88 3.18 13.99 11.04
C GLU A 88 4.28 13.21 11.76
N GLY A 89 4.84 12.20 11.10
CA GLY A 89 5.92 11.39 11.63
C GLY A 89 7.33 11.98 11.49
N ASP A 90 7.48 13.19 10.92
CA ASP A 90 8.79 13.76 10.52
C ASP A 90 9.63 12.77 9.68
N ALA A 91 8.93 11.98 8.85
CA ALA A 91 9.49 10.81 8.17
C ALA A 91 10.21 11.14 6.86
N PHE A 92 10.11 12.35 6.34
CA PHE A 92 10.87 12.79 5.15
C PHE A 92 12.40 12.81 5.36
N LYS A 93 12.86 12.71 6.60
CA LYS A 93 14.28 12.59 6.96
C LYS A 93 14.83 11.18 6.74
N ILE A 94 13.96 10.17 6.62
CA ILE A 94 14.36 8.78 6.42
C ILE A 94 14.80 8.61 4.96
N PRO A 95 15.96 7.99 4.71
CA PRO A 95 16.43 7.73 3.36
C PRO A 95 15.40 6.92 2.56
N PRO A 96 15.10 7.29 1.30
CA PRO A 96 14.10 6.60 0.48
C PRO A 96 14.34 5.10 0.31
N GLU A 97 15.59 4.68 0.28
CA GLU A 97 16.02 3.27 0.23
C GLU A 97 15.77 2.49 1.53
N GLN A 98 15.30 3.14 2.57
CA GLN A 98 14.84 2.52 3.82
C GLN A 98 13.32 2.60 3.99
N VAL A 99 12.60 2.95 2.94
CA VAL A 99 11.14 3.08 2.93
C VAL A 99 10.50 1.93 2.15
N TYR A 100 9.59 1.24 2.78
CA TYR A 100 8.69 0.27 2.15
C TYR A 100 7.26 0.81 2.10
N MET A 101 6.58 0.65 0.99
CA MET A 101 5.15 0.95 0.85
C MET A 101 4.37 -0.31 0.48
N ASN A 102 3.46 -0.72 1.35
CA ASN A 102 2.39 -1.65 0.98
C ASN A 102 1.32 -0.82 0.28
N ALA A 103 1.29 -0.92 -1.02
CA ALA A 103 0.41 -0.13 -1.87
C ALA A 103 -1.03 -0.65 -1.82
N HIS A 104 -1.97 0.22 -2.13
CA HIS A 104 -3.35 -0.22 -2.38
C HIS A 104 -3.39 -1.23 -3.52
N GLY A 105 -2.72 -0.97 -4.63
CA GLY A 105 -2.36 -1.89 -5.70
C GLY A 105 -3.41 -2.97 -5.97
N THR A 106 -4.56 -2.59 -6.50
CA THR A 106 -5.70 -3.50 -6.66
C THR A 106 -5.64 -4.39 -7.91
N GLY A 107 -4.73 -4.09 -8.84
CA GLY A 107 -4.74 -4.74 -10.15
C GLY A 107 -5.82 -4.20 -11.07
N THR A 108 -6.34 -3.01 -10.79
CA THR A 108 -7.27 -2.34 -11.71
C THR A 108 -6.53 -1.41 -12.67
N PRO A 109 -7.01 -1.26 -13.92
CA PRO A 109 -6.30 -0.48 -14.92
C PRO A 109 -5.97 0.95 -14.50
N VAL A 110 -6.87 1.59 -13.77
CA VAL A 110 -6.76 3.01 -13.41
C VAL A 110 -6.04 3.25 -12.10
N ASN A 111 -6.38 2.47 -11.05
CA ASN A 111 -5.86 2.71 -9.70
C ASN A 111 -4.33 2.63 -9.63
N ASP A 112 -3.75 1.58 -10.18
CA ASP A 112 -2.31 1.30 -9.98
C ASP A 112 -1.42 2.36 -10.64
N ALA A 113 -1.85 2.90 -11.78
CA ALA A 113 -1.17 4.00 -12.45
C ALA A 113 -1.28 5.32 -11.64
N ILE A 114 -2.47 5.62 -11.10
CA ILE A 114 -2.70 6.82 -10.28
C ILE A 114 -1.95 6.74 -8.95
N GLU A 115 -1.93 5.58 -8.31
CA GLU A 115 -1.15 5.38 -7.09
C GLU A 115 0.36 5.55 -7.35
N THR A 116 0.87 5.00 -8.45
CA THR A 116 2.26 5.23 -8.90
C THR A 116 2.54 6.72 -9.07
N LEU A 117 1.62 7.47 -9.69
CA LEU A 117 1.74 8.92 -9.83
C LEU A 117 1.73 9.63 -8.47
N ALA A 118 0.88 9.19 -7.52
CA ALA A 118 0.85 9.74 -6.16
C ALA A 118 2.20 9.59 -5.46
N VAL A 119 2.80 8.40 -5.51
CA VAL A 119 4.14 8.15 -4.95
C VAL A 119 5.20 9.06 -5.59
N LYS A 120 5.18 9.20 -6.92
CA LYS A 120 6.09 10.11 -7.62
C LYS A 120 5.91 11.59 -7.25
N ARG A 121 4.68 12.02 -6.97
CA ARG A 121 4.41 13.38 -6.49
C ARG A 121 5.05 13.63 -5.12
N VAL A 122 4.92 12.68 -4.20
CA VAL A 122 5.44 12.79 -2.83
C VAL A 122 6.97 12.74 -2.80
N PHE A 123 7.56 11.74 -3.47
CA PHE A 123 8.99 11.45 -3.34
C PHE A 123 9.84 12.02 -4.49
N GLY A 124 9.21 12.56 -5.54
CA GLY A 124 9.91 13.11 -6.70
C GLY A 124 10.87 12.08 -7.32
N ARG A 125 12.10 12.50 -7.57
CA ARG A 125 13.16 11.62 -8.14
C ARG A 125 13.54 10.45 -7.23
N ASN A 126 13.21 10.54 -5.95
CA ASN A 126 13.48 9.49 -4.98
C ASN A 126 12.46 8.35 -5.01
N ALA A 127 11.33 8.51 -5.70
CA ALA A 127 10.30 7.48 -5.79
C ALA A 127 10.84 6.13 -6.30
N HIS A 128 11.81 6.14 -7.21
CA HIS A 128 12.44 4.93 -7.74
C HIS A 128 13.38 4.21 -6.76
N LYS A 129 13.63 4.78 -5.59
CA LYS A 129 14.47 4.17 -4.55
C LYS A 129 13.65 3.45 -3.48
N LEU A 130 12.33 3.69 -3.44
CA LEU A 130 11.43 3.02 -2.50
C LEU A 130 11.22 1.56 -2.92
N TYR A 131 10.94 0.74 -1.92
CA TYR A 131 10.39 -0.59 -2.13
C TYR A 131 8.86 -0.50 -2.08
N ILE A 132 8.20 -1.01 -3.10
CA ILE A 132 6.73 -1.03 -3.17
C ILE A 132 6.29 -2.47 -3.39
N SER A 133 5.20 -2.91 -2.79
CA SER A 133 4.53 -4.13 -3.21
C SER A 133 3.03 -4.04 -2.93
N SER A 134 2.25 -4.86 -3.63
CA SER A 134 0.86 -5.09 -3.31
C SER A 134 0.66 -6.53 -2.84
N THR A 135 0.35 -6.67 -1.55
CA THR A 135 0.00 -7.96 -0.97
C THR A 135 -1.33 -8.50 -1.49
N LYS A 136 -2.16 -7.65 -2.13
CA LYS A 136 -3.39 -8.10 -2.81
C LYS A 136 -3.12 -9.06 -3.97
N SER A 137 -1.91 -9.09 -4.51
CA SER A 137 -1.51 -10.12 -5.48
C SER A 137 -1.61 -11.55 -4.90
N MET A 138 -1.45 -11.69 -3.58
CA MET A 138 -1.49 -12.97 -2.85
C MET A 138 -2.82 -13.19 -2.13
N THR A 139 -3.38 -12.14 -1.54
CA THR A 139 -4.54 -12.24 -0.65
C THR A 139 -5.86 -11.90 -1.33
N GLY A 140 -5.84 -11.32 -2.51
CA GLY A 140 -6.98 -10.63 -3.07
C GLY A 140 -7.30 -9.35 -2.27
N HIS A 141 -8.35 -8.66 -2.67
CA HIS A 141 -8.83 -7.45 -2.01
C HIS A 141 -9.86 -7.81 -0.93
N MET A 142 -9.46 -7.73 0.33
CA MET A 142 -10.30 -8.07 1.49
C MET A 142 -11.26 -6.93 1.90
N LEU A 143 -11.42 -5.90 1.07
CA LEU A 143 -12.33 -4.77 1.29
C LEU A 143 -12.11 -4.13 2.67
N GLY A 144 -13.10 -4.19 3.56
CA GLY A 144 -13.00 -3.60 4.90
C GLY A 144 -11.90 -4.18 5.79
N ALA A 145 -11.39 -5.38 5.52
CA ALA A 145 -10.28 -5.97 6.25
C ALA A 145 -8.90 -5.61 5.65
N ALA A 146 -8.86 -5.11 4.41
CA ALA A 146 -7.61 -4.90 3.67
C ALA A 146 -6.62 -4.01 4.45
N GLY A 147 -7.06 -2.86 4.95
CA GLY A 147 -6.18 -1.93 5.67
C GLY A 147 -5.55 -2.53 6.93
N ALA A 148 -6.29 -3.35 7.69
CA ALA A 148 -5.73 -4.01 8.88
C ALA A 148 -4.69 -5.07 8.50
N ILE A 149 -4.96 -5.89 7.49
CA ILE A 149 -4.04 -6.94 7.02
C ILE A 149 -2.77 -6.32 6.40
N GLU A 150 -2.92 -5.25 5.64
CA GLU A 150 -1.80 -4.54 5.01
C GLU A 150 -0.94 -3.81 6.04
N ALA A 151 -1.55 -3.22 7.06
CA ALA A 151 -0.82 -2.67 8.20
C ALA A 151 -0.02 -3.77 8.94
N ILE A 152 -0.61 -4.95 9.18
CA ILE A 152 0.10 -6.08 9.77
C ILE A 152 1.27 -6.52 8.88
N ALA A 153 1.09 -6.57 7.56
CA ALA A 153 2.17 -6.87 6.62
C ALA A 153 3.31 -5.84 6.71
N CYS A 154 3.00 -4.55 6.86
CA CYS A 154 3.99 -3.50 7.12
C CYS A 154 4.75 -3.73 8.42
N LEU A 155 4.05 -4.06 9.52
CA LEU A 155 4.67 -4.34 10.81
C LEU A 155 5.62 -5.54 10.73
N MET A 156 5.20 -6.62 10.07
CA MET A 156 6.02 -7.81 9.87
C MET A 156 7.23 -7.52 8.97
N ALA A 157 7.06 -6.71 7.92
CA ALA A 157 8.18 -6.30 7.07
C ALA A 157 9.26 -5.54 7.85
N LEU A 158 8.86 -4.66 8.78
CA LEU A 158 9.79 -3.95 9.67
C LEU A 158 10.52 -4.89 10.64
N GLN A 159 9.80 -5.87 11.20
CA GLN A 159 10.36 -6.81 12.19
C GLN A 159 11.28 -7.83 11.55
N GLU A 160 10.82 -8.49 10.50
CA GLU A 160 11.53 -9.60 9.85
C GLU A 160 12.58 -9.13 8.83
N LYS A 161 12.54 -7.85 8.44
CA LYS A 161 13.38 -7.27 7.36
C LYS A 161 13.24 -8.03 6.04
N ILE A 162 12.03 -8.53 5.80
CA ILE A 162 11.64 -9.23 4.57
C ILE A 162 10.43 -8.50 3.99
N LEU A 163 10.56 -8.05 2.76
CA LEU A 163 9.48 -7.37 2.04
C LEU A 163 8.65 -8.39 1.27
N PRO A 164 7.31 -8.40 1.46
CA PRO A 164 6.45 -9.27 0.69
C PRO A 164 6.46 -8.87 -0.79
N PRO A 165 6.34 -9.84 -1.71
CA PRO A 165 6.35 -9.55 -3.14
C PRO A 165 5.00 -9.10 -3.67
N THR A 166 5.02 -8.51 -4.86
CA THR A 166 3.89 -8.49 -5.79
C THR A 166 4.04 -9.72 -6.69
N ILE A 167 3.29 -10.78 -6.43
CA ILE A 167 3.33 -11.99 -7.27
C ILE A 167 2.59 -11.78 -8.59
N ASN A 168 2.83 -12.64 -9.58
CA ASN A 168 2.24 -12.61 -10.92
C ASN A 168 2.62 -11.37 -11.77
N LEU A 169 3.57 -10.56 -11.31
CA LEU A 169 4.10 -9.42 -12.07
C LEU A 169 5.09 -9.91 -13.12
N GLN A 170 4.64 -10.07 -14.37
CA GLN A 170 5.45 -10.55 -15.49
C GLN A 170 5.81 -9.43 -16.45
N GLU A 171 4.87 -8.52 -16.73
CA GLU A 171 5.02 -7.44 -17.66
C GLU A 171 4.56 -6.13 -17.00
N GLN A 172 5.51 -5.50 -16.30
CA GLN A 172 5.21 -4.25 -15.60
C GLN A 172 4.70 -3.18 -16.56
N ASP A 173 3.59 -2.51 -16.20
CA ASP A 173 3.03 -1.41 -16.99
C ASP A 173 3.98 -0.20 -16.93
N GLU A 174 4.20 0.46 -18.08
CA GLU A 174 5.03 1.67 -18.18
C GLU A 174 4.50 2.81 -17.29
N ALA A 175 3.19 2.88 -17.04
CA ALA A 175 2.59 3.83 -16.11
C ALA A 175 2.85 3.48 -14.63
N CYS A 176 3.32 2.27 -14.35
CA CYS A 176 3.61 1.74 -13.01
C CYS A 176 5.11 1.45 -12.82
N ASP A 177 5.99 2.31 -13.30
CA ASP A 177 7.44 2.13 -13.47
C ASP A 177 8.28 2.19 -12.17
N LEU A 178 7.68 2.11 -10.98
CA LEU A 178 8.40 2.03 -9.71
C LEU A 178 8.81 0.59 -9.40
N PHE A 179 9.74 0.40 -8.47
CA PHE A 179 10.20 -0.94 -8.08
C PHE A 179 9.17 -1.66 -7.21
N CYS A 180 8.38 -2.54 -7.79
CA CYS A 180 7.24 -3.21 -7.17
C CYS A 180 7.56 -4.60 -6.60
N VAL A 181 8.75 -4.85 -6.06
CA VAL A 181 9.22 -6.14 -5.48
C VAL A 181 8.62 -7.35 -6.21
N PRO A 182 9.11 -7.67 -7.42
CA PRO A 182 8.42 -8.61 -8.29
C PRO A 182 8.60 -10.07 -7.83
N ASN A 183 7.51 -10.81 -7.73
CA ASN A 183 7.39 -12.27 -7.63
C ASN A 183 8.05 -12.96 -6.43
N GLN A 184 9.12 -12.45 -5.86
CA GLN A 184 9.83 -13.06 -4.74
C GLN A 184 10.05 -12.05 -3.62
N ALA A 185 9.89 -12.51 -2.38
CA ALA A 185 10.23 -11.70 -1.21
C ALA A 185 11.73 -11.37 -1.21
N ILE A 186 12.07 -10.17 -0.76
CA ILE A 186 13.46 -9.72 -0.67
C ILE A 186 13.79 -9.29 0.75
N ALA A 187 15.04 -9.54 1.17
CA ALA A 187 15.56 -8.98 2.41
C ALA A 187 15.94 -7.50 2.19
N ALA A 188 15.48 -6.63 3.08
CA ALA A 188 15.82 -5.21 3.07
C ALA A 188 15.80 -4.61 4.47
N ASP A 189 16.79 -3.79 4.79
CA ASP A 189 16.88 -3.11 6.09
C ASP A 189 16.12 -1.80 6.05
N ILE A 190 14.79 -1.90 6.19
CA ILE A 190 13.89 -0.74 6.18
C ILE A 190 13.69 -0.17 7.58
N THR A 191 13.47 1.14 7.65
CA THR A 191 13.19 1.89 8.88
C THR A 191 11.73 2.36 8.93
N LEU A 192 11.12 2.57 7.76
CA LEU A 192 9.75 3.06 7.61
C LEU A 192 8.94 2.11 6.73
N ALA A 193 7.72 1.82 7.15
CA ALA A 193 6.72 1.16 6.31
C ALA A 193 5.46 2.02 6.23
N ILE A 194 4.93 2.16 5.03
CA ILE A 194 3.70 2.92 4.73
C ILE A 194 2.65 1.95 4.25
N SER A 195 1.47 1.95 4.86
CA SER A 195 0.29 1.26 4.34
C SER A 195 -0.62 2.28 3.68
N ASN A 196 -0.85 2.13 2.38
CA ASN A 196 -1.63 3.07 1.59
C ASN A 196 -2.94 2.44 1.12
N SER A 197 -4.04 3.16 1.25
CA SER A 197 -5.38 2.68 0.88
C SER A 197 -6.16 3.75 0.13
N LEU A 198 -6.70 3.36 -1.02
CA LEU A 198 -7.61 4.18 -1.81
C LEU A 198 -8.96 3.47 -1.91
N GLY A 199 -10.03 4.16 -1.53
CA GLY A 199 -11.37 3.57 -1.48
C GLY A 199 -12.35 4.22 -2.43
N PHE A 200 -13.39 3.49 -2.80
CA PHE A 200 -14.52 4.06 -3.52
C PHE A 200 -15.13 5.22 -2.73
N GLY A 201 -15.67 6.21 -3.45
CA GLY A 201 -16.07 7.49 -2.88
C GLY A 201 -14.91 8.50 -2.80
N GLY A 202 -13.71 8.11 -3.25
CA GLY A 202 -12.52 8.95 -3.26
C GLY A 202 -11.82 9.04 -1.91
N HIS A 203 -12.04 8.07 -1.03
CA HIS A 203 -11.36 8.04 0.27
C HIS A 203 -9.91 7.58 0.10
N ASN A 204 -8.97 8.36 0.64
CA ASN A 204 -7.55 8.00 0.67
C ASN A 204 -7.07 8.01 2.12
N ALA A 205 -6.36 6.97 2.53
CA ALA A 205 -5.77 6.86 3.84
C ALA A 205 -4.35 6.28 3.76
N SER A 206 -3.43 6.86 4.52
CA SER A 206 -2.06 6.38 4.63
C SER A 206 -1.65 6.31 6.09
N LEU A 207 -1.02 5.19 6.47
CA LEU A 207 -0.46 4.98 7.80
C LEU A 207 1.05 4.85 7.68
N ALA A 208 1.79 5.50 8.57
CA ALA A 208 3.24 5.41 8.62
C ALA A 208 3.69 4.73 9.92
N PHE A 209 4.50 3.67 9.78
CA PHE A 209 5.05 2.88 10.88
C PHE A 209 6.57 2.94 10.87
N ARG A 210 7.17 3.24 12.02
CA ARG A 210 8.61 3.30 12.20
C ARG A 210 9.09 2.12 13.04
N ARG A 211 10.17 1.48 12.59
CA ARG A 211 10.88 0.45 13.38
C ARG A 211 11.47 1.08 14.64
N ILE A 212 11.44 0.33 15.73
CA ILE A 212 11.97 0.68 17.04
C ILE A 212 13.43 0.27 17.15
#